data_d97d16effd8f75981be1a4f27ab714de
#
_entry.id   d97d16effd8f75981be1a4f27ab714de
#
_cell.length_a   1.000
_cell.length_b   1.000
_cell.length_c   1.000
_cell.angle_alpha   90.00
_cell.angle_beta   90.00
_cell.angle_gamma   90.00
#
_symmetry.space_group_name_H-M   'P 1'
#
loop_
_entity.id
_entity.type
_entity.pdbx_description
1 polymer ?
#
loop_
_entity_poly.entity_id
_entity_poly.type
_entity_poly.pdbx_seq_one_letter_code
_entity_poly.pdbx_strand_id
1 'polypeptide(L)'
;MAIKKKKTAKKSKRKAKKKIKINLVKRSSKKNKIIKKVKKKKGVTKKKLLKSIKKNKLKNKNNREVKKMSTETVKGGRSPMLDTSHLKVKFPFKEKYGNFIGGKFVEPKSGKYFDNVSPINNEVICSIARSDASDVEAALDSAHAAFPTWGVTSITERSNLLLKIADVIEKNLELLATAECLDNGKPIRECMAADLPLVVDHWRYFAGVIRAEEGSVSEISNSEYSYHIPEPLGVVAQIIPWNFPLLMATWKLAPALAAGNCVILKPAEQTPASILLLMELIGDILPPGVLNVVSGFGLEAGKPLASSKRIRKIAFTGETTTGRLIMQYAAQNLIPITLELGGKSPNVFFEDV
;
A
#
# COMPACT_ATOMS: atom_id res chain seq x y z
N MET A 1 10.96 21.63 54.33
CA MET A 1 10.40 22.24 53.10
C MET A 1 9.74 21.26 52.12
N ALA A 2 10.10 19.99 52.06
CA ALA A 2 9.57 18.99 51.09
C ALA A 2 8.09 18.56 51.30
N ILE A 3 7.60 18.54 52.54
CA ILE A 3 6.24 18.08 52.87
C ILE A 3 5.16 19.09 52.44
N LYS A 4 5.44 20.42 52.46
CA LYS A 4 4.52 21.45 52.00
C LYS A 4 4.32 21.45 50.46
N LYS A 5 5.36 21.13 49.69
CA LYS A 5 5.27 21.03 48.20
C LYS A 5 4.42 19.83 47.73
N LYS A 6 4.43 18.68 48.45
CA LYS A 6 3.61 17.51 48.10
C LYS A 6 2.10 17.73 48.36
N LYS A 7 1.72 18.53 49.41
CA LYS A 7 0.30 18.82 49.69
C LYS A 7 -0.33 19.79 48.68
N THR A 8 0.43 20.77 48.17
CA THR A 8 -0.03 21.71 47.12
C THR A 8 -0.23 21.04 45.77
N ALA A 9 0.68 20.15 45.35
CA ALA A 9 0.56 19.39 44.10
C ALA A 9 -0.64 18.42 44.11
N LYS A 10 -0.95 17.80 45.26
CA LYS A 10 -2.11 16.91 45.40
C LYS A 10 -3.46 17.68 45.36
N LYS A 11 -3.48 18.93 45.88
CA LYS A 11 -4.67 19.81 45.85
C LYS A 11 -4.96 20.35 44.44
N SER A 12 -3.91 20.67 43.65
CA SER A 12 -4.00 21.10 42.24
C SER A 12 -4.54 19.99 41.33
N LYS A 13 -4.01 18.75 41.44
CA LYS A 13 -4.50 17.59 40.69
C LYS A 13 -5.97 17.23 40.99
N ARG A 14 -6.44 17.44 42.25
CA ARG A 14 -7.86 17.22 42.58
C ARG A 14 -8.77 18.30 41.98
N LYS A 15 -8.34 19.59 41.94
CA LYS A 15 -9.10 20.67 41.28
C LYS A 15 -9.20 20.44 39.74
N ALA A 16 -8.12 20.00 39.10
CA ALA A 16 -8.12 19.68 37.65
C ALA A 16 -9.08 18.54 37.32
N LYS A 17 -9.04 17.42 38.07
CA LYS A 17 -9.97 16.30 37.89
C LYS A 17 -11.44 16.68 38.05
N LYS A 18 -11.75 17.59 39.06
CA LYS A 18 -13.11 18.07 39.29
C LYS A 18 -13.61 18.97 38.14
N LYS A 19 -12.70 19.80 37.54
CA LYS A 19 -13.03 20.67 36.39
C LYS A 19 -13.31 19.86 35.11
N ILE A 20 -12.55 18.78 34.87
CA ILE A 20 -12.75 17.87 33.73
C ILE A 20 -14.10 17.13 33.86
N LYS A 21 -14.45 16.64 35.07
CA LYS A 21 -15.71 15.93 35.30
C LYS A 21 -16.94 16.83 35.10
N ILE A 22 -16.87 18.10 35.51
CA ILE A 22 -17.93 19.11 35.32
C ILE A 22 -18.09 19.46 33.83
N ASN A 23 -17.01 19.56 33.07
CA ASN A 23 -17.07 19.84 31.63
C ASN A 23 -17.63 18.64 30.81
N LEU A 24 -17.37 17.41 31.22
CA LEU A 24 -17.95 16.21 30.60
C LEU A 24 -19.47 16.13 30.83
N VAL A 25 -19.94 16.44 32.04
CA VAL A 25 -21.39 16.46 32.35
C VAL A 25 -22.11 17.55 31.57
N LYS A 26 -21.51 18.76 31.44
CA LYS A 26 -22.07 19.88 30.65
C LYS A 26 -22.12 19.55 29.14
N ARG A 27 -21.14 18.82 28.61
CA ARG A 27 -21.16 18.36 27.20
C ARG A 27 -22.22 17.28 26.92
N SER A 28 -22.46 16.35 27.86
CA SER A 28 -23.50 15.34 27.72
C SER A 28 -24.92 15.95 27.79
N SER A 29 -25.15 16.91 28.65
CA SER A 29 -26.44 17.63 28.73
C SER A 29 -26.76 18.48 27.50
N LYS A 30 -25.72 19.11 26.87
CA LYS A 30 -25.88 19.83 25.60
C LYS A 30 -26.21 18.90 24.46
N LYS A 31 -25.55 17.72 24.39
CA LYS A 31 -25.80 16.68 23.35
C LYS A 31 -27.24 16.14 23.45
N ASN A 32 -27.75 15.90 24.67
CA ASN A 32 -29.12 15.44 24.89
C ASN A 32 -30.18 16.52 24.56
N LYS A 33 -29.90 17.81 24.76
CA LYS A 33 -30.79 18.91 24.34
C LYS A 33 -30.86 19.03 22.80
N ILE A 34 -29.74 18.82 22.10
CA ILE A 34 -29.68 18.84 20.62
C ILE A 34 -30.49 17.65 20.06
N ILE A 35 -30.30 16.44 20.63
CA ILE A 35 -31.04 15.24 20.21
C ILE A 35 -32.56 15.39 20.43
N LYS A 36 -33.00 16.00 21.54
CA LYS A 36 -34.43 16.30 21.76
C LYS A 36 -34.99 17.34 20.77
N LYS A 37 -34.20 18.36 20.39
CA LYS A 37 -34.62 19.39 19.41
C LYS A 37 -34.72 18.85 17.98
N VAL A 38 -33.82 17.92 17.60
CA VAL A 38 -33.87 17.24 16.30
C VAL A 38 -35.04 16.25 16.20
N LYS A 39 -35.37 15.57 17.29
CA LYS A 39 -36.57 14.68 17.34
C LYS A 39 -37.89 15.45 17.22
N LYS A 40 -37.94 16.71 17.65
CA LYS A 40 -39.18 17.52 17.59
C LYS A 40 -39.42 18.20 16.21
N LYS A 41 -38.36 18.32 15.35
CA LYS A 41 -38.46 18.94 14.02
C LYS A 41 -38.73 17.96 12.87
N LYS A 42 -38.65 16.63 13.09
CA LYS A 42 -39.01 15.62 12.09
C LYS A 42 -40.28 14.89 12.50
N GLY A 43 -41.43 15.42 12.12
CA GLY A 43 -42.76 14.84 12.31
C GLY A 43 -42.97 13.54 11.52
N VAL A 44 -42.10 12.54 11.70
CA VAL A 44 -42.25 11.21 11.14
C VAL A 44 -42.61 10.24 12.26
N THR A 45 -43.88 9.89 12.35
CA THR A 45 -44.38 8.93 13.33
C THR A 45 -43.75 7.55 13.11
N LYS A 46 -43.43 6.86 14.23
CA LYS A 46 -42.87 5.49 14.27
C LYS A 46 -43.60 4.49 13.32
N LYS A 47 -44.89 4.77 13.02
CA LYS A 47 -45.74 4.00 12.10
C LYS A 47 -45.35 4.14 10.62
N LYS A 48 -44.84 5.33 10.17
CA LYS A 48 -44.37 5.54 8.78
C LYS A 48 -43.01 4.87 8.55
N LEU A 49 -42.10 4.85 9.56
CA LEU A 49 -40.79 4.21 9.46
C LEU A 49 -40.93 2.67 9.42
N LEU A 50 -41.83 2.10 10.21
CA LEU A 50 -42.12 0.66 10.19
C LEU A 50 -42.78 0.19 8.89
N LYS A 51 -43.63 1.02 8.26
CA LYS A 51 -44.20 0.73 6.92
C LYS A 51 -43.14 0.76 5.81
N SER A 52 -42.17 1.67 5.86
CA SER A 52 -41.06 1.74 4.86
C SER A 52 -40.11 0.54 5.00
N ILE A 53 -39.80 0.10 6.24
CA ILE A 53 -38.97 -1.06 6.51
C ILE A 53 -39.66 -2.37 6.07
N LYS A 54 -40.98 -2.50 6.29
CA LYS A 54 -41.73 -3.67 5.79
C LYS A 54 -41.82 -3.71 4.26
N LYS A 55 -41.98 -2.54 3.59
CA LYS A 55 -42.07 -2.46 2.12
C LYS A 55 -40.70 -2.79 1.46
N ASN A 56 -39.57 -2.42 2.08
CA ASN A 56 -38.24 -2.81 1.62
C ASN A 56 -37.91 -4.28 1.89
N LYS A 57 -38.41 -4.88 3.00
CA LYS A 57 -38.26 -6.32 3.24
C LYS A 57 -39.08 -7.20 2.28
N LEU A 58 -40.23 -6.73 1.79
CA LEU A 58 -41.01 -7.47 0.78
C LEU A 58 -40.38 -7.38 -0.63
N LYS A 59 -39.76 -6.24 -1.02
CA LYS A 59 -39.06 -6.12 -2.30
C LYS A 59 -37.78 -6.98 -2.37
N ASN A 60 -37.11 -7.24 -1.23
CA ASN A 60 -35.92 -8.10 -1.19
C ASN A 60 -36.22 -9.61 -1.08
N LYS A 61 -37.49 -10.02 -0.94
CA LYS A 61 -37.86 -11.45 -0.94
C LYS A 61 -38.02 -12.04 -2.35
N ASN A 62 -38.24 -11.22 -3.36
CA ASN A 62 -38.48 -11.68 -4.73
C ASN A 62 -37.23 -11.77 -5.63
N ASN A 63 -36.01 -11.50 -5.10
CA ASN A 63 -34.75 -11.62 -5.84
C ASN A 63 -33.76 -12.58 -5.21
N ARG A 64 -34.24 -13.61 -4.51
CA ARG A 64 -33.41 -14.74 -4.04
C ARG A 64 -33.91 -16.03 -4.65
N GLU A 65 -33.85 -16.18 -5.94
CA GLU A 65 -33.60 -17.48 -6.55
C GLU A 65 -32.09 -17.74 -6.46
N VAL A 66 -31.72 -18.42 -5.37
CA VAL A 66 -30.42 -19.06 -5.29
C VAL A 66 -30.45 -20.20 -6.31
N LYS A 67 -29.85 -20.03 -7.48
CA LYS A 67 -29.49 -21.13 -8.36
C LYS A 67 -28.69 -22.10 -7.52
N LYS A 68 -29.27 -23.29 -7.22
CA LYS A 68 -28.54 -24.43 -6.72
C LYS A 68 -27.46 -24.77 -7.75
N MET A 69 -26.20 -24.47 -7.40
CA MET A 69 -25.05 -25.02 -8.14
C MET A 69 -25.10 -26.55 -7.93
N SER A 70 -25.38 -27.28 -8.98
CA SER A 70 -25.19 -28.72 -9.04
C SER A 70 -23.71 -29.02 -8.85
N THR A 71 -23.38 -29.80 -7.83
CA THR A 71 -22.06 -30.41 -7.67
C THR A 71 -21.94 -31.53 -8.70
N GLU A 72 -21.52 -31.22 -9.91
CA GLU A 72 -20.99 -32.21 -10.83
C GLU A 72 -19.52 -32.42 -10.52
N THR A 73 -19.21 -33.62 -10.02
CA THR A 73 -17.86 -34.13 -9.89
C THR A 73 -17.26 -34.30 -11.28
N VAL A 74 -16.40 -33.39 -11.69
CA VAL A 74 -15.66 -33.49 -12.95
C VAL A 74 -14.55 -34.53 -12.79
N LYS A 75 -14.69 -35.65 -13.53
CA LYS A 75 -13.63 -36.64 -13.69
C LYS A 75 -12.48 -36.04 -14.50
N GLY A 76 -11.27 -36.04 -13.92
CA GLY A 76 -9.95 -36.01 -14.56
C GLY A 76 -9.84 -35.24 -15.88
N GLY A 77 -9.94 -33.91 -15.82
CA GLY A 77 -9.55 -32.99 -16.88
C GLY A 77 -8.84 -31.80 -16.22
N ARG A 78 -7.91 -31.16 -16.92
CA ARG A 78 -7.29 -29.90 -16.48
C ARG A 78 -8.37 -29.01 -15.93
N SER A 79 -8.19 -28.50 -14.68
CA SER A 79 -9.08 -27.47 -14.18
C SER A 79 -9.18 -26.39 -15.25
N PRO A 80 -10.40 -25.97 -15.63
CA PRO A 80 -10.52 -24.86 -16.57
C PRO A 80 -9.73 -23.69 -16.00
N MET A 81 -8.88 -23.08 -16.81
CA MET A 81 -8.28 -21.79 -16.47
C MET A 81 -9.37 -20.93 -15.84
N LEU A 82 -9.01 -20.20 -14.81
CA LEU A 82 -9.95 -19.35 -14.08
C LEU A 82 -10.86 -18.66 -15.09
N ASP A 83 -12.15 -18.99 -15.07
CA ASP A 83 -13.12 -18.35 -15.95
C ASP A 83 -13.33 -16.92 -15.52
N THR A 84 -12.58 -16.01 -16.14
CA THR A 84 -12.71 -14.56 -15.97
C THR A 84 -13.73 -13.95 -16.93
N SER A 85 -14.46 -14.75 -17.68
CA SER A 85 -15.42 -14.28 -18.69
C SER A 85 -16.53 -13.41 -18.08
N HIS A 86 -16.89 -13.66 -16.83
CA HIS A 86 -17.87 -12.86 -16.09
C HIS A 86 -17.35 -11.45 -15.71
N LEU A 87 -16.03 -11.22 -15.70
CA LEU A 87 -15.40 -9.94 -15.36
C LEU A 87 -15.22 -9.03 -16.56
N LYS A 88 -15.58 -9.48 -17.78
CA LYS A 88 -15.34 -8.76 -19.04
C LYS A 88 -13.87 -8.43 -19.31
N VAL A 89 -12.95 -8.94 -18.52
CA VAL A 89 -11.51 -8.73 -18.61
C VAL A 89 -10.87 -9.99 -19.17
N LYS A 90 -10.05 -9.83 -20.21
CA LYS A 90 -9.21 -10.92 -20.73
C LYS A 90 -8.12 -11.23 -19.73
N PHE A 91 -7.50 -12.40 -19.86
CA PHE A 91 -6.32 -12.78 -19.07
C PHE A 91 -5.27 -11.64 -19.13
N PRO A 92 -4.83 -11.09 -17.98
CA PRO A 92 -4.16 -9.79 -17.94
C PRO A 92 -2.67 -9.85 -18.24
N PHE A 93 -2.04 -11.03 -18.16
CA PHE A 93 -0.59 -11.13 -18.18
C PHE A 93 -0.03 -11.54 -19.54
N LYS A 94 1.19 -11.07 -19.83
CA LYS A 94 2.03 -11.59 -20.90
C LYS A 94 2.59 -12.94 -20.49
N GLU A 95 3.03 -13.71 -21.47
CA GLU A 95 3.69 -14.99 -21.24
C GLU A 95 4.98 -14.85 -20.42
N LYS A 96 5.70 -13.73 -20.59
CA LYS A 96 7.03 -13.52 -20.02
C LYS A 96 7.25 -12.04 -19.63
N TYR A 97 7.82 -11.83 -18.45
CA TYR A 97 8.21 -10.50 -17.96
C TYR A 97 9.70 -10.44 -17.62
N GLY A 98 10.38 -9.43 -18.16
CA GLY A 98 11.69 -8.98 -17.71
C GLY A 98 11.62 -8.09 -16.47
N ASN A 99 12.76 -7.55 -16.04
CA ASN A 99 12.80 -6.46 -15.08
C ASN A 99 12.32 -5.16 -15.71
N PHE A 100 11.75 -4.24 -14.92
CA PHE A 100 11.45 -2.90 -15.39
C PHE A 100 12.57 -1.96 -14.92
N ILE A 101 13.45 -1.56 -15.83
CA ILE A 101 14.62 -0.73 -15.53
C ILE A 101 14.74 0.38 -16.59
N GLY A 102 14.94 1.61 -16.13
CA GLY A 102 15.14 2.74 -17.04
C GLY A 102 13.94 3.05 -17.92
N GLY A 103 12.72 2.83 -17.41
CA GLY A 103 11.45 3.09 -18.10
C GLY A 103 11.06 2.01 -19.13
N LYS A 104 11.70 0.86 -19.14
CA LYS A 104 11.41 -0.23 -20.07
C LYS A 104 11.62 -1.62 -19.46
N PHE A 105 10.97 -2.61 -20.05
CA PHE A 105 11.23 -4.02 -19.71
C PHE A 105 12.54 -4.48 -20.33
N VAL A 106 13.40 -5.09 -19.53
CA VAL A 106 14.70 -5.64 -19.93
C VAL A 106 14.83 -7.08 -19.45
N GLU A 107 15.47 -7.92 -20.24
CA GLU A 107 15.76 -9.30 -19.84
C GLU A 107 16.77 -9.33 -18.67
N PRO A 108 16.69 -10.33 -17.76
CA PRO A 108 17.69 -10.53 -16.75
C PRO A 108 19.06 -10.83 -17.38
N LYS A 109 20.13 -10.28 -16.82
CA LYS A 109 21.51 -10.43 -17.34
C LYS A 109 21.92 -11.92 -17.50
N SER A 110 21.45 -12.76 -16.58
CA SER A 110 21.69 -14.21 -16.62
C SER A 110 20.86 -14.96 -17.66
N GLY A 111 19.84 -14.32 -18.27
CA GLY A 111 18.85 -14.96 -19.13
C GLY A 111 17.91 -15.92 -18.40
N LYS A 112 17.97 -16.01 -17.05
CA LYS A 112 17.17 -16.95 -16.26
C LYS A 112 15.80 -16.38 -15.91
N TYR A 113 14.82 -17.27 -15.89
CA TYR A 113 13.43 -16.98 -15.50
C TYR A 113 12.95 -18.02 -14.50
N PHE A 114 11.88 -17.73 -13.81
CA PHE A 114 11.13 -18.67 -12.96
C PHE A 114 9.65 -18.54 -13.24
N ASP A 115 8.90 -19.62 -13.01
CA ASP A 115 7.47 -19.62 -13.22
C ASP A 115 6.74 -18.96 -12.07
N ASN A 116 5.85 -18.04 -12.39
CA ASN A 116 4.88 -17.50 -11.46
C ASN A 116 3.62 -18.36 -11.49
N VAL A 117 3.27 -18.95 -10.35
CA VAL A 117 2.20 -19.95 -10.24
C VAL A 117 1.04 -19.34 -9.46
N SER A 118 -0.17 -19.40 -10.02
CA SER A 118 -1.37 -18.97 -9.30
C SER A 118 -1.68 -19.91 -8.13
N PRO A 119 -1.89 -19.41 -6.91
CA PRO A 119 -2.30 -20.25 -5.79
C PRO A 119 -3.75 -20.76 -5.90
N ILE A 120 -4.52 -20.29 -6.89
CA ILE A 120 -5.92 -20.68 -7.08
C ILE A 120 -6.01 -22.09 -7.65
N ASN A 121 -5.17 -22.43 -8.62
CA ASN A 121 -5.23 -23.68 -9.38
C ASN A 121 -3.87 -24.34 -9.60
N ASN A 122 -2.77 -23.77 -9.09
CA ASN A 122 -1.39 -24.17 -9.31
C ASN A 122 -0.94 -24.17 -10.79
N GLU A 123 -1.60 -23.37 -11.63
CA GLU A 123 -1.16 -23.19 -13.03
C GLU A 123 -0.15 -22.04 -13.13
N VAL A 124 0.78 -22.19 -14.07
CA VAL A 124 1.74 -21.13 -14.41
C VAL A 124 0.99 -20.03 -15.16
N ILE A 125 1.05 -18.81 -14.62
CA ILE A 125 0.41 -17.64 -15.23
C ILE A 125 1.36 -16.83 -16.10
N CYS A 126 2.64 -16.82 -15.78
CA CYS A 126 3.70 -16.19 -16.61
C CYS A 126 5.08 -16.61 -16.10
N SER A 127 6.11 -16.34 -16.93
CA SER A 127 7.51 -16.48 -16.53
C SER A 127 8.09 -15.11 -16.15
N ILE A 128 8.82 -15.06 -15.02
CA ILE A 128 9.34 -13.83 -14.42
C ILE A 128 10.87 -13.85 -14.39
N ALA A 129 11.50 -12.70 -14.60
CA ALA A 129 12.94 -12.54 -14.53
C ALA A 129 13.50 -13.04 -13.19
N ARG A 130 14.47 -13.96 -13.24
CA ARG A 130 15.25 -14.41 -12.07
C ARG A 130 16.55 -13.62 -12.01
N SER A 131 16.47 -12.48 -11.37
CA SER A 131 17.55 -11.52 -11.30
C SER A 131 18.60 -11.89 -10.24
N ASP A 132 19.79 -11.43 -10.48
CA ASP A 132 20.93 -11.51 -9.57
C ASP A 132 21.53 -10.13 -9.27
N ALA A 133 22.73 -10.11 -8.67
CA ALA A 133 23.42 -8.88 -8.32
C ALA A 133 23.68 -7.96 -9.54
N SER A 134 23.88 -8.51 -10.73
CA SER A 134 24.17 -7.72 -11.93
C SER A 134 22.94 -6.94 -12.42
N ASP A 135 21.74 -7.49 -12.25
CA ASP A 135 20.49 -6.79 -12.54
C ASP A 135 20.22 -5.69 -11.51
N VAL A 136 20.53 -5.96 -10.24
CA VAL A 136 20.44 -4.96 -9.17
C VAL A 136 21.36 -3.78 -9.44
N GLU A 137 22.61 -4.02 -9.86
CA GLU A 137 23.55 -2.94 -10.23
C GLU A 137 23.03 -2.16 -11.44
N ALA A 138 22.46 -2.79 -12.46
CA ALA A 138 21.86 -2.09 -13.60
C ALA A 138 20.69 -1.19 -13.17
N ALA A 139 19.86 -1.63 -12.23
CA ALA A 139 18.79 -0.81 -11.66
C ALA A 139 19.33 0.36 -10.83
N LEU A 140 20.41 0.12 -10.06
CA LEU A 140 21.11 1.17 -9.31
C LEU A 140 21.72 2.23 -10.25
N ASP A 141 22.36 1.81 -11.34
CA ASP A 141 22.92 2.72 -12.35
C ASP A 141 21.82 3.60 -12.93
N SER A 142 20.70 2.99 -13.32
CA SER A 142 19.55 3.71 -13.86
C SER A 142 18.96 4.71 -12.86
N ALA A 143 18.79 4.32 -11.59
CA ALA A 143 18.24 5.18 -10.55
C ALA A 143 19.18 6.34 -10.21
N HIS A 144 20.48 6.09 -10.12
CA HIS A 144 21.47 7.13 -9.86
C HIS A 144 21.61 8.12 -11.03
N ALA A 145 21.44 7.68 -12.27
CA ALA A 145 21.43 8.55 -13.44
C ALA A 145 20.19 9.47 -13.45
N ALA A 146 19.05 9.00 -12.98
CA ALA A 146 17.81 9.78 -12.92
C ALA A 146 17.76 10.77 -11.74
N PHE A 147 18.37 10.44 -10.61
CA PHE A 147 18.21 11.18 -9.36
C PHE A 147 18.61 12.67 -9.45
N PRO A 148 19.73 13.08 -10.09
CA PRO A 148 20.11 14.49 -10.13
C PRO A 148 19.05 15.41 -10.74
N THR A 149 18.27 14.91 -11.70
CA THR A 149 17.17 15.65 -12.33
C THR A 149 15.88 15.49 -11.54
N TRP A 150 15.55 14.26 -11.13
CA TRP A 150 14.31 13.97 -10.41
C TRP A 150 14.26 14.63 -9.02
N GLY A 151 15.36 14.56 -8.26
CA GLY A 151 15.45 15.09 -6.91
C GLY A 151 15.23 16.59 -6.79
N VAL A 152 15.42 17.34 -7.88
CA VAL A 152 15.20 18.79 -7.93
C VAL A 152 13.93 19.22 -8.65
N THR A 153 13.07 18.25 -9.07
CA THR A 153 11.77 18.57 -9.65
C THR A 153 10.87 19.28 -8.63
N SER A 154 10.00 20.15 -9.11
CA SER A 154 9.10 20.89 -8.24
C SER A 154 8.10 19.96 -7.55
N ILE A 155 7.68 20.33 -6.34
CA ILE A 155 6.58 19.66 -5.60
C ILE A 155 5.33 19.52 -6.47
N THR A 156 4.99 20.59 -7.22
CA THR A 156 3.81 20.61 -8.11
C THR A 156 3.91 19.57 -9.21
N GLU A 157 5.07 19.43 -9.82
CA GLU A 157 5.31 18.46 -10.88
C GLU A 157 5.18 17.03 -10.35
N ARG A 158 5.87 16.70 -9.27
CA ARG A 158 5.74 15.37 -8.62
C ARG A 158 4.31 15.07 -8.24
N SER A 159 3.61 16.00 -7.57
CA SER A 159 2.20 15.85 -7.22
C SER A 159 1.33 15.54 -8.44
N ASN A 160 1.51 16.27 -9.56
CA ASN A 160 0.72 16.04 -10.77
C ASN A 160 1.00 14.66 -11.40
N LEU A 161 2.24 14.17 -11.36
CA LEU A 161 2.59 12.83 -11.86
C LEU A 161 1.96 11.74 -11.00
N LEU A 162 1.94 11.90 -9.67
CA LEU A 162 1.27 10.96 -8.76
C LEU A 162 -0.25 10.91 -9.00
N LEU A 163 -0.89 12.07 -9.24
CA LEU A 163 -2.31 12.12 -9.62
C LEU A 163 -2.57 11.40 -10.94
N LYS A 164 -1.69 11.57 -11.94
CA LYS A 164 -1.78 10.83 -13.20
C LYS A 164 -1.70 9.32 -12.99
N ILE A 165 -0.81 8.85 -12.11
CA ILE A 165 -0.71 7.42 -11.75
C ILE A 165 -2.01 6.95 -11.13
N ALA A 166 -2.57 7.69 -10.16
CA ALA A 166 -3.85 7.37 -9.53
C ALA A 166 -4.98 7.24 -10.55
N ASP A 167 -5.07 8.18 -11.49
CA ASP A 167 -6.10 8.18 -12.53
C ASP A 167 -5.98 6.99 -13.50
N VAL A 168 -4.74 6.57 -13.84
CA VAL A 168 -4.49 5.38 -14.66
C VAL A 168 -4.89 4.12 -13.91
N ILE A 169 -4.54 4.01 -12.62
CA ILE A 169 -4.94 2.86 -11.80
C ILE A 169 -6.47 2.78 -11.68
N GLU A 170 -7.15 3.91 -11.40
CA GLU A 170 -8.60 3.95 -11.28
C GLU A 170 -9.31 3.55 -12.57
N LYS A 171 -8.81 4.00 -13.73
CA LYS A 171 -9.34 3.60 -15.05
C LYS A 171 -9.16 2.11 -15.36
N ASN A 172 -8.17 1.47 -14.76
CA ASN A 172 -7.84 0.06 -14.97
C ASN A 172 -8.11 -0.80 -13.73
N LEU A 173 -9.02 -0.35 -12.84
CA LEU A 173 -9.26 -0.96 -11.55
C LEU A 173 -9.67 -2.43 -11.66
N GLU A 174 -10.59 -2.79 -12.57
CA GLU A 174 -11.03 -4.17 -12.80
C GLU A 174 -9.89 -5.05 -13.35
N LEU A 175 -9.08 -4.53 -14.26
CA LEU A 175 -7.90 -5.22 -14.82
C LEU A 175 -6.89 -5.53 -13.71
N LEU A 176 -6.53 -4.54 -12.91
CA LEU A 176 -5.55 -4.69 -11.83
C LEU A 176 -6.08 -5.57 -10.70
N ALA A 177 -7.38 -5.49 -10.35
CA ALA A 177 -8.01 -6.37 -9.38
C ALA A 177 -8.01 -7.83 -9.85
N THR A 178 -8.27 -8.06 -11.14
CA THR A 178 -8.18 -9.40 -11.74
C THR A 178 -6.76 -9.93 -11.69
N ALA A 179 -5.78 -9.09 -12.01
CA ALA A 179 -4.36 -9.44 -11.93
C ALA A 179 -3.95 -9.81 -10.50
N GLU A 180 -4.33 -9.01 -9.52
CA GLU A 180 -4.01 -9.29 -8.11
C GLU A 180 -4.70 -10.57 -7.62
N CYS A 181 -5.95 -10.82 -8.03
CA CYS A 181 -6.67 -12.06 -7.72
C CYS A 181 -5.94 -13.30 -8.27
N LEU A 182 -5.49 -13.25 -9.52
CA LEU A 182 -4.78 -14.35 -10.16
C LEU A 182 -3.39 -14.59 -9.56
N ASP A 183 -2.70 -13.51 -9.20
CA ASP A 183 -1.32 -13.53 -8.73
C ASP A 183 -1.21 -14.01 -7.26
N ASN A 184 -2.12 -13.56 -6.37
CA ASN A 184 -2.03 -13.87 -4.94
C ASN A 184 -3.17 -14.72 -4.37
N GLY A 185 -4.19 -15.03 -5.19
CA GLY A 185 -5.33 -15.85 -4.77
C GLY A 185 -6.40 -15.15 -3.94
N LYS A 186 -6.31 -13.84 -3.72
CA LYS A 186 -7.31 -13.07 -2.98
C LYS A 186 -8.62 -13.02 -3.77
N PRO A 187 -9.80 -13.13 -3.10
CA PRO A 187 -11.07 -13.00 -3.79
C PRO A 187 -11.19 -11.67 -4.53
N ILE A 188 -11.63 -11.71 -5.78
CA ILE A 188 -11.81 -10.52 -6.63
C ILE A 188 -12.68 -9.44 -5.96
N ARG A 189 -13.64 -9.86 -5.15
CA ARG A 189 -14.50 -8.96 -4.38
C ARG A 189 -13.68 -8.08 -3.42
N GLU A 190 -12.68 -8.66 -2.75
CA GLU A 190 -11.81 -7.94 -1.81
C GLU A 190 -10.87 -7.00 -2.56
N CYS A 191 -10.30 -7.46 -3.68
CA CYS A 191 -9.46 -6.63 -4.54
C CYS A 191 -10.22 -5.39 -5.04
N MET A 192 -11.48 -5.57 -5.50
CA MET A 192 -12.32 -4.50 -6.04
C MET A 192 -12.89 -3.56 -4.96
N ALA A 193 -13.23 -4.09 -3.78
CA ALA A 193 -13.94 -3.32 -2.74
C ALA A 193 -12.99 -2.65 -1.74
N ALA A 194 -11.78 -3.17 -1.56
CA ALA A 194 -10.83 -2.70 -0.57
C ALA A 194 -9.47 -2.35 -1.16
N ASP A 195 -8.73 -3.30 -1.73
CA ASP A 195 -7.32 -3.12 -2.06
C ASP A 195 -7.10 -2.01 -3.11
N LEU A 196 -7.74 -2.12 -4.26
CA LEU A 196 -7.54 -1.20 -5.37
C LEU A 196 -8.07 0.22 -5.09
N PRO A 197 -9.24 0.41 -4.44
CA PRO A 197 -9.66 1.73 -3.99
C PRO A 197 -8.65 2.39 -3.03
N LEU A 198 -8.05 1.61 -2.09
CA LEU A 198 -7.01 2.12 -1.21
C LEU A 198 -5.72 2.45 -1.97
N VAL A 199 -5.36 1.67 -2.98
CA VAL A 199 -4.23 2.00 -3.88
C VAL A 199 -4.43 3.40 -4.49
N VAL A 200 -5.59 3.66 -5.10
CA VAL A 200 -5.90 4.96 -5.71
C VAL A 200 -5.88 6.08 -4.68
N ASP A 201 -6.52 5.86 -3.52
CA ASP A 201 -6.60 6.84 -2.43
C ASP A 201 -5.21 7.24 -1.92
N HIS A 202 -4.31 6.28 -1.71
CA HIS A 202 -2.97 6.55 -1.22
C HIS A 202 -2.11 7.33 -2.22
N TRP A 203 -2.19 7.04 -3.52
CA TRP A 203 -1.52 7.85 -4.53
C TRP A 203 -2.02 9.30 -4.50
N ARG A 204 -3.33 9.51 -4.38
CA ARG A 204 -3.95 10.84 -4.27
C ARG A 204 -3.58 11.53 -2.95
N TYR A 205 -3.56 10.78 -1.84
CA TYR A 205 -3.17 11.29 -0.54
C TYR A 205 -1.76 11.87 -0.57
N PHE A 206 -0.76 11.12 -1.04
CA PHE A 206 0.62 11.59 -1.09
C PHE A 206 0.84 12.68 -2.14
N ALA A 207 0.07 12.71 -3.22
CA ALA A 207 0.05 13.82 -4.16
C ALA A 207 -0.46 15.12 -3.52
N GLY A 208 -1.44 15.01 -2.60
CA GLY A 208 -1.96 16.14 -1.84
C GLY A 208 -1.03 16.58 -0.72
N VAL A 209 -0.57 15.64 0.11
CA VAL A 209 0.21 15.93 1.31
C VAL A 209 1.55 16.60 1.02
N ILE A 210 2.21 16.22 -0.07
CA ILE A 210 3.49 16.82 -0.45
C ILE A 210 3.36 18.33 -0.76
N ARG A 211 2.18 18.80 -1.18
CA ARG A 211 1.91 20.22 -1.41
C ARG A 211 1.73 21.02 -0.13
N ALA A 212 1.45 20.35 0.98
CA ALA A 212 1.25 20.94 2.29
C ALA A 212 2.47 20.73 3.22
N GLU A 213 3.54 20.10 2.72
CA GLU A 213 4.76 19.92 3.51
C GLU A 213 5.48 21.25 3.68
N GLU A 214 5.78 21.60 4.92
CA GLU A 214 6.43 22.83 5.30
C GLU A 214 7.78 22.54 5.95
N GLY A 215 8.73 23.47 5.79
CA GLY A 215 9.93 23.53 6.59
C GLY A 215 9.68 24.31 7.90
N SER A 216 10.74 24.49 8.69
CA SER A 216 10.66 25.32 9.89
C SER A 216 11.83 26.30 9.96
N VAL A 217 11.59 27.41 10.67
CA VAL A 217 12.62 28.40 11.00
C VAL A 217 12.62 28.55 12.53
N SER A 218 13.81 28.48 13.13
CA SER A 218 13.99 28.70 14.57
C SER A 218 15.05 29.77 14.79
N GLU A 219 14.77 30.74 15.66
CA GLU A 219 15.74 31.70 16.13
C GLU A 219 16.67 31.01 17.15
N ILE A 220 17.99 31.10 16.94
CA ILE A 220 19.03 30.60 17.85
C ILE A 220 19.52 31.76 18.71
N SER A 221 19.73 32.94 18.10
CA SER A 221 20.10 34.19 18.75
C SER A 221 19.57 35.35 17.91
N ASN A 222 19.78 36.59 18.39
CA ASN A 222 19.34 37.81 17.67
C ASN A 222 19.95 37.96 16.27
N SER A 223 20.99 37.17 15.91
CA SER A 223 21.70 37.25 14.62
C SER A 223 21.75 35.91 13.89
N GLU A 224 21.22 34.83 14.48
CA GLU A 224 21.35 33.48 13.94
C GLU A 224 19.98 32.77 13.86
N TYR A 225 19.70 32.20 12.70
CA TYR A 225 18.47 31.45 12.43
C TYR A 225 18.82 30.05 11.89
N SER A 226 18.09 29.03 12.33
CA SER A 226 18.15 27.67 11.80
C SER A 226 16.96 27.42 10.87
N TYR A 227 17.24 26.95 9.67
CA TYR A 227 16.23 26.56 8.68
C TYR A 227 16.23 25.02 8.56
N HIS A 228 15.04 24.41 8.67
CA HIS A 228 14.84 23.01 8.37
C HIS A 228 14.08 22.87 7.06
N ILE A 229 14.75 22.32 6.05
CA ILE A 229 14.18 22.12 4.71
C ILE A 229 14.24 20.63 4.40
N PRO A 230 13.08 19.95 4.13
CA PRO A 230 13.08 18.55 3.70
C PRO A 230 13.76 18.39 2.32
N GLU A 231 14.63 17.39 2.22
CA GLU A 231 15.34 17.03 0.98
C GLU A 231 15.18 15.54 0.67
N PRO A 232 15.15 15.12 -0.61
CA PRO A 232 15.14 13.71 -0.97
C PRO A 232 16.42 13.00 -0.51
N LEU A 233 16.28 11.77 -0.04
CA LEU A 233 17.43 10.96 0.41
C LEU A 233 18.33 10.51 -0.76
N GLY A 234 17.74 10.28 -1.93
CA GLY A 234 18.43 9.75 -3.09
C GLY A 234 17.79 8.49 -3.64
N VAL A 235 18.59 7.44 -3.87
CA VAL A 235 18.10 6.14 -4.32
C VAL A 235 17.73 5.28 -3.12
N VAL A 236 16.49 4.78 -3.10
CA VAL A 236 15.94 3.97 -1.99
C VAL A 236 15.51 2.59 -2.48
N ALA A 237 15.72 1.58 -1.63
CA ALA A 237 15.27 0.22 -1.87
C ALA A 237 13.94 -0.05 -1.15
N GLN A 238 13.03 -0.73 -1.83
CA GLN A 238 11.74 -1.14 -1.28
C GLN A 238 11.53 -2.63 -1.55
N ILE A 239 11.24 -3.39 -0.50
CA ILE A 239 11.03 -4.84 -0.58
C ILE A 239 9.67 -5.12 0.06
N ILE A 240 8.79 -5.76 -0.69
CA ILE A 240 7.38 -5.95 -0.32
C ILE A 240 7.01 -7.44 -0.24
N PRO A 241 6.01 -7.80 0.60
CA PRO A 241 5.50 -9.15 0.72
C PRO A 241 4.45 -9.47 -0.35
N TRP A 242 3.96 -10.71 -0.30
CA TRP A 242 3.02 -11.29 -1.26
C TRP A 242 1.54 -11.06 -0.96
N ASN A 243 1.17 -10.69 0.27
CA ASN A 243 -0.23 -10.68 0.70
C ASN A 243 -1.07 -9.49 0.19
N PHE A 244 -0.43 -8.37 -0.18
CA PHE A 244 -1.05 -7.17 -0.75
C PHE A 244 -0.10 -6.55 -1.78
N PRO A 245 0.18 -7.18 -2.93
CA PRO A 245 1.22 -6.74 -3.85
C PRO A 245 1.11 -5.27 -4.25
N LEU A 246 0.01 -4.86 -4.86
CA LEU A 246 -0.21 -3.49 -5.35
C LEU A 246 -0.31 -2.47 -4.21
N LEU A 247 -0.99 -2.82 -3.12
CA LEU A 247 -1.18 -1.91 -1.99
C LEU A 247 0.12 -1.68 -1.22
N MET A 248 0.91 -2.75 -0.97
CA MET A 248 2.22 -2.64 -0.30
C MET A 248 3.25 -1.89 -1.15
N ALA A 249 3.20 -2.06 -2.48
CA ALA A 249 3.99 -1.24 -3.39
C ALA A 249 3.59 0.23 -3.27
N THR A 250 2.29 0.54 -3.32
CA THR A 250 1.77 1.90 -3.24
C THR A 250 2.17 2.61 -1.94
N TRP A 251 2.05 1.94 -0.79
CA TRP A 251 2.41 2.50 0.53
C TRP A 251 3.88 2.91 0.63
N LYS A 252 4.73 2.35 -0.21
CA LYS A 252 6.15 2.66 -0.26
C LYS A 252 6.51 3.58 -1.43
N LEU A 253 5.95 3.33 -2.62
CA LEU A 253 6.24 4.09 -3.83
C LEU A 253 5.72 5.53 -3.72
N ALA A 254 4.45 5.70 -3.36
CA ALA A 254 3.81 7.01 -3.37
C ALA A 254 4.55 8.04 -2.47
N PRO A 255 4.84 7.77 -1.18
CA PRO A 255 5.58 8.72 -0.35
C PRO A 255 7.03 8.93 -0.81
N ALA A 256 7.72 7.88 -1.28
CA ALA A 256 9.10 8.00 -1.71
C ALA A 256 9.24 8.86 -2.97
N LEU A 257 8.36 8.65 -3.95
CA LEU A 257 8.33 9.42 -5.20
C LEU A 257 7.85 10.86 -4.95
N ALA A 258 6.84 11.05 -4.09
CA ALA A 258 6.40 12.38 -3.65
C ALA A 258 7.55 13.20 -3.07
N ALA A 259 8.37 12.58 -2.21
CA ALA A 259 9.55 13.22 -1.61
C ALA A 259 10.73 13.39 -2.57
N GLY A 260 10.64 12.99 -3.85
CA GLY A 260 11.69 13.18 -4.85
C GLY A 260 12.78 12.10 -4.85
N ASN A 261 12.56 10.95 -4.24
CA ASN A 261 13.49 9.83 -4.27
C ASN A 261 13.33 9.01 -5.55
N CYS A 262 14.41 8.38 -6.04
CA CYS A 262 14.36 7.31 -7.02
C CYS A 262 14.25 5.95 -6.30
N VAL A 263 13.49 5.03 -6.88
CA VAL A 263 13.11 3.78 -6.21
C VAL A 263 13.54 2.56 -7.00
N ILE A 264 14.09 1.57 -6.27
CA ILE A 264 14.22 0.20 -6.74
C ILE A 264 13.29 -0.67 -5.88
N LEU A 265 12.22 -1.17 -6.50
CA LEU A 265 11.25 -2.05 -5.88
C LEU A 265 11.59 -3.51 -6.18
N LYS A 266 11.66 -4.35 -5.14
CA LYS A 266 11.69 -5.80 -5.25
C LYS A 266 10.37 -6.38 -4.75
N PRO A 267 9.49 -6.85 -5.63
CA PRO A 267 8.29 -7.59 -5.21
C PRO A 267 8.67 -8.95 -4.61
N ALA A 268 7.72 -9.56 -3.89
CA ALA A 268 7.86 -10.95 -3.49
C ALA A 268 7.91 -11.86 -4.73
N GLU A 269 8.70 -12.91 -4.67
CA GLU A 269 8.83 -13.88 -5.76
C GLU A 269 7.54 -14.65 -6.04
N GLN A 270 6.63 -14.71 -5.07
CA GLN A 270 5.34 -15.37 -5.21
C GLN A 270 4.32 -14.55 -6.01
N THR A 271 4.43 -13.20 -5.97
CA THR A 271 3.41 -12.29 -6.51
C THR A 271 4.00 -11.07 -7.24
N PRO A 272 4.85 -11.27 -8.25
CA PRO A 272 5.45 -10.16 -8.98
C PRO A 272 4.61 -9.71 -10.19
N ALA A 273 3.69 -10.54 -10.69
CA ALA A 273 3.04 -10.31 -11.98
C ALA A 273 2.12 -9.07 -11.97
N SER A 274 1.34 -8.87 -10.91
CA SER A 274 0.47 -7.71 -10.76
C SER A 274 1.27 -6.39 -10.73
N ILE A 275 2.47 -6.39 -10.11
CA ILE A 275 3.38 -5.24 -10.11
C ILE A 275 3.93 -4.96 -11.50
N LEU A 276 4.30 -5.99 -12.25
CA LEU A 276 4.84 -5.83 -13.60
C LEU A 276 3.76 -5.38 -14.59
N LEU A 277 2.51 -5.84 -14.43
CA LEU A 277 1.37 -5.29 -15.17
C LEU A 277 1.15 -3.79 -14.82
N LEU A 278 1.28 -3.41 -13.56
CA LEU A 278 1.20 -2.00 -13.19
C LEU A 278 2.28 -1.18 -13.92
N MET A 279 3.51 -1.71 -14.06
CA MET A 279 4.56 -1.02 -14.82
C MET A 279 4.23 -0.87 -16.30
N GLU A 280 3.47 -1.78 -16.90
CA GLU A 280 2.96 -1.60 -18.28
C GLU A 280 2.02 -0.40 -18.41
N LEU A 281 1.25 -0.11 -17.36
CA LEU A 281 0.25 0.94 -17.37
C LEU A 281 0.81 2.32 -17.01
N ILE A 282 1.82 2.37 -16.14
CA ILE A 282 2.34 3.64 -15.59
C ILE A 282 3.79 3.93 -15.91
N GLY A 283 4.50 3.01 -16.56
CA GLY A 283 5.95 3.07 -16.72
C GLY A 283 6.47 4.27 -17.54
N ASP A 284 5.64 4.85 -18.39
CA ASP A 284 5.93 6.02 -19.21
C ASP A 284 5.50 7.36 -18.53
N ILE A 285 4.83 7.31 -17.39
CA ILE A 285 4.41 8.52 -16.66
C ILE A 285 5.58 9.19 -15.95
N LEU A 286 6.48 8.37 -15.39
CA LEU A 286 7.66 8.84 -14.67
C LEU A 286 8.87 8.89 -15.61
N PRO A 287 9.82 9.82 -15.38
CA PRO A 287 11.08 9.83 -16.13
C PRO A 287 11.81 8.48 -15.99
N PRO A 288 12.50 8.02 -17.06
CA PRO A 288 13.26 6.78 -17.02
C PRO A 288 14.24 6.72 -15.84
N GLY A 289 14.24 5.61 -15.10
CA GLY A 289 15.11 5.39 -13.94
C GLY A 289 14.57 5.88 -12.59
N VAL A 290 13.52 6.71 -12.57
CA VAL A 290 12.89 7.17 -11.31
C VAL A 290 12.27 6.01 -10.54
N LEU A 291 11.63 5.08 -11.27
CA LEU A 291 11.09 3.83 -10.73
C LEU A 291 11.68 2.65 -11.49
N ASN A 292 12.24 1.70 -10.74
CA ASN A 292 12.77 0.46 -11.27
C ASN A 292 12.21 -0.72 -10.46
N VAL A 293 11.92 -1.83 -11.14
CA VAL A 293 11.43 -3.08 -10.53
C VAL A 293 12.36 -4.22 -10.90
N VAL A 294 12.95 -4.87 -9.88
CA VAL A 294 13.83 -6.02 -10.04
C VAL A 294 13.17 -7.23 -9.37
N SER A 295 12.77 -8.20 -10.18
CA SER A 295 12.17 -9.45 -9.74
C SER A 295 13.25 -10.49 -9.41
N GLY A 296 12.92 -11.47 -8.55
CA GLY A 296 13.86 -12.54 -8.19
C GLY A 296 13.82 -12.92 -6.72
N PHE A 297 14.67 -13.86 -6.34
CA PHE A 297 14.67 -14.44 -5.00
C PHE A 297 15.41 -13.59 -3.98
N GLY A 298 15.06 -13.79 -2.68
CA GLY A 298 15.60 -13.01 -1.59
C GLY A 298 17.13 -13.00 -1.52
N LEU A 299 17.79 -14.15 -1.69
CA LEU A 299 19.25 -14.23 -1.63
C LEU A 299 19.95 -13.74 -2.91
N GLU A 300 19.29 -13.86 -4.08
CA GLU A 300 19.90 -13.58 -5.37
C GLU A 300 19.78 -12.08 -5.75
N ALA A 301 18.61 -11.47 -5.53
CA ALA A 301 18.33 -10.06 -5.81
C ALA A 301 18.15 -9.21 -4.55
N GLY A 302 17.46 -9.74 -3.52
CA GLY A 302 17.14 -8.99 -2.30
C GLY A 302 18.37 -8.67 -1.46
N LYS A 303 19.27 -9.63 -1.24
CA LYS A 303 20.51 -9.44 -0.45
C LYS A 303 21.46 -8.44 -1.12
N PRO A 304 21.80 -8.55 -2.42
CA PRO A 304 22.60 -7.52 -3.11
C PRO A 304 22.03 -6.14 -2.97
N LEU A 305 20.71 -5.98 -3.17
CA LEU A 305 20.02 -4.71 -3.03
C LEU A 305 20.14 -4.14 -1.60
N ALA A 306 19.86 -4.97 -0.58
CA ALA A 306 19.88 -4.54 0.82
C ALA A 306 21.30 -4.28 1.38
N SER A 307 22.34 -4.84 0.76
CA SER A 307 23.76 -4.62 1.16
C SER A 307 24.46 -3.57 0.30
N SER A 308 23.79 -2.95 -0.66
CA SER A 308 24.45 -2.01 -1.55
C SER A 308 24.78 -0.69 -0.86
N LYS A 309 26.03 -0.25 -0.94
CA LYS A 309 26.48 1.08 -0.47
C LYS A 309 25.82 2.24 -1.19
N ARG A 310 25.17 1.96 -2.31
CA ARG A 310 24.52 2.94 -3.19
C ARG A 310 23.09 3.26 -2.77
N ILE A 311 22.53 2.54 -1.76
CA ILE A 311 21.18 2.75 -1.23
C ILE A 311 21.23 3.68 -0.01
N ARG A 312 20.31 4.66 0.03
CA ARG A 312 20.22 5.65 1.11
C ARG A 312 19.19 5.28 2.18
N LYS A 313 18.21 4.43 1.86
CA LYS A 313 17.22 3.90 2.81
C LYS A 313 16.63 2.61 2.28
N ILE A 314 16.27 1.72 3.19
CA ILE A 314 15.51 0.51 2.87
C ILE A 314 14.15 0.59 3.59
N ALA A 315 13.07 0.31 2.86
CA ALA A 315 11.74 0.07 3.41
C ALA A 315 11.36 -1.39 3.14
N PHE A 316 11.25 -2.18 4.19
CA PHE A 316 10.90 -3.60 4.12
C PHE A 316 9.57 -3.86 4.82
N THR A 317 8.72 -4.66 4.19
CA THR A 317 7.56 -5.30 4.83
C THR A 317 7.61 -6.79 4.53
N GLY A 318 7.46 -7.61 5.56
CA GLY A 318 7.47 -9.06 5.40
C GLY A 318 7.65 -9.83 6.71
N GLU A 319 8.15 -11.04 6.60
CA GLU A 319 8.36 -11.95 7.73
C GLU A 319 9.49 -11.46 8.63
N THR A 320 9.35 -11.68 9.95
CA THR A 320 10.27 -11.16 10.98
C THR A 320 11.69 -11.66 10.83
N THR A 321 11.91 -12.94 10.47
CA THR A 321 13.25 -13.51 10.28
C THR A 321 13.94 -12.86 9.09
N THR A 322 13.22 -12.65 7.99
CA THR A 322 13.70 -11.92 6.82
C THR A 322 14.04 -10.47 7.17
N GLY A 323 13.20 -9.81 7.99
CA GLY A 323 13.46 -8.45 8.47
C GLY A 323 14.76 -8.34 9.27
N ARG A 324 15.09 -9.34 10.11
CA ARG A 324 16.38 -9.40 10.83
C ARG A 324 17.55 -9.52 9.87
N LEU A 325 17.44 -10.34 8.81
CA LEU A 325 18.48 -10.48 7.79
C LEU A 325 18.68 -9.17 7.02
N ILE A 326 17.59 -8.51 6.61
CA ILE A 326 17.64 -7.20 5.93
C ILE A 326 18.33 -6.17 6.82
N MET A 327 18.02 -6.14 8.13
CA MET A 327 18.70 -5.26 9.08
C MET A 327 20.20 -5.54 9.16
N GLN A 328 20.61 -6.83 9.19
CA GLN A 328 22.03 -7.22 9.20
C GLN A 328 22.76 -6.78 7.91
N TYR A 329 22.10 -6.89 6.76
CA TYR A 329 22.67 -6.43 5.48
C TYR A 329 22.82 -4.91 5.45
N ALA A 330 21.79 -4.18 5.88
CA ALA A 330 21.80 -2.73 5.96
C ALA A 330 22.84 -2.19 6.94
N ALA A 331 23.01 -2.85 8.08
CA ALA A 331 23.96 -2.46 9.14
C ALA A 331 25.41 -2.39 8.66
N GLN A 332 25.81 -3.20 7.69
CA GLN A 332 27.16 -3.20 7.11
C GLN A 332 27.57 -1.83 6.52
N ASN A 333 26.57 -1.06 6.06
CA ASN A 333 26.76 0.24 5.42
C ASN A 333 26.01 1.37 6.15
N LEU A 334 25.54 1.12 7.38
CA LEU A 334 24.76 2.06 8.20
C LEU A 334 23.53 2.64 7.47
N ILE A 335 22.90 1.83 6.63
CA ILE A 335 21.72 2.25 5.86
C ILE A 335 20.50 2.34 6.80
N PRO A 336 19.81 3.49 6.89
CA PRO A 336 18.56 3.60 7.63
C PRO A 336 17.49 2.65 7.08
N ILE A 337 16.77 1.98 7.98
CA ILE A 337 15.78 0.96 7.62
C ILE A 337 14.45 1.20 8.33
N THR A 338 13.34 0.99 7.61
CA THR A 338 12.00 0.86 8.19
C THR A 338 11.54 -0.58 8.00
N LEU A 339 11.09 -1.20 9.08
CA LEU A 339 10.65 -2.60 9.11
C LEU A 339 9.19 -2.67 9.53
N GLU A 340 8.33 -3.20 8.64
CA GLU A 340 6.96 -3.60 8.95
C GLU A 340 6.93 -5.13 8.97
N LEU A 341 6.70 -5.72 10.14
CA LEU A 341 6.92 -7.14 10.39
C LEU A 341 5.63 -7.84 10.84
N GLY A 342 5.73 -9.14 11.16
CA GLY A 342 4.61 -9.93 11.64
C GLY A 342 4.07 -9.47 13.00
N GLY A 343 2.86 -9.90 13.31
CA GLY A 343 2.15 -9.61 14.56
C GLY A 343 1.75 -10.85 15.34
N LYS A 344 0.95 -10.64 16.38
CA LYS A 344 0.39 -11.67 17.27
C LYS A 344 -1.14 -11.59 17.34
N SER A 345 -1.79 -10.98 16.35
CA SER A 345 -3.26 -10.86 16.29
C SER A 345 -3.90 -12.25 16.15
N PRO A 346 -4.85 -12.62 17.01
CA PRO A 346 -5.55 -13.90 16.91
C PRO A 346 -6.53 -13.88 15.72
N ASN A 347 -6.62 -15.02 15.02
CA ASN A 347 -7.67 -15.29 14.05
C ASN A 347 -8.47 -16.48 14.58
N VAL A 348 -9.75 -16.26 14.90
CA VAL A 348 -10.60 -17.24 15.56
C VAL A 348 -11.64 -17.75 14.58
N PHE A 349 -11.61 -19.05 14.31
CA PHE A 349 -12.60 -19.74 13.48
C PHE A 349 -13.52 -20.54 14.40
N PHE A 350 -14.82 -20.37 14.25
CA PHE A 350 -15.83 -21.18 14.90
C PHE A 350 -16.24 -22.35 14.00
N GLU A 351 -16.94 -23.34 14.55
CA GLU A 351 -17.29 -24.56 13.83
C GLU A 351 -18.33 -24.38 12.70
N ASP A 352 -19.00 -23.25 12.68
CA ASP A 352 -20.08 -22.90 11.75
C ASP A 352 -19.62 -22.08 10.53
N VAL A 353 -18.30 -21.94 10.29
CA VAL A 353 -17.72 -21.22 9.15
C VAL A 353 -17.26 -22.15 8.03
#